data_0f616d58c12653d0bed62f97561417cb
#
_entry.id   0f616d58c12653d0bed62f97561417cb
#
_cell.length_a   1.000
_cell.length_b   1.000
_cell.length_c   1.000
_cell.angle_alpha   90.00
_cell.angle_beta   90.00
_cell.angle_gamma   90.00
#
_symmetry.space_group_name_H-M   'P 1'
#
loop_
_entity.id
_entity.type
_entity.pdbx_description
1 polymer ?
#
loop_
_entity_poly.entity_id
_entity_poly.type
_entity_poly.pdbx_seq_one_letter_code
_entity_poly.pdbx_strand_id
1 'polypeptide(L)' 'MNKFKERLNKVLQENQMSQNALAKKIGMSQSVVNNYCTGAREPSLDALILICNALQESADYLLGIIN' A
#
# COMPACT_ATOMS: atom_id res chain seq x y z
N MET A 1 15.12 -3.25 -0.72
CA MET A 1 15.49 -2.71 0.59
C MET A 1 14.32 -2.78 1.56
N ASN A 2 13.22 -2.05 1.30
CA ASN A 2 12.03 -2.15 2.16
C ASN A 2 11.11 -3.27 1.67
N LYS A 3 10.12 -3.60 2.50
CA LYS A 3 9.18 -4.69 2.19
C LYS A 3 7.80 -4.16 1.78
N PHE A 4 7.73 -2.91 1.34
CA PHE A 4 6.44 -2.26 1.08
C PHE A 4 5.60 -3.03 0.08
N LYS A 5 6.17 -3.37 -1.08
CA LYS A 5 5.46 -4.12 -2.12
C LYS A 5 4.85 -5.41 -1.57
N GLU A 6 5.67 -6.19 -0.89
CA GLU A 6 5.24 -7.49 -0.37
C GLU A 6 4.17 -7.34 0.70
N ARG A 7 4.37 -6.39 1.63
CA ARG A 7 3.44 -6.17 2.72
C ARG A 7 2.13 -5.58 2.24
N LEU A 8 2.20 -4.66 1.26
CA LEU A 8 0.99 -4.09 0.67
C LEU A 8 0.11 -5.18 0.06
N ASN A 9 0.72 -6.03 -0.78
CA ASN A 9 -0.03 -7.11 -1.40
C ASN A 9 -0.61 -8.07 -0.37
N LYS A 10 0.14 -8.37 0.68
CA LYS A 10 -0.32 -9.25 1.74
C LYS A 10 -1.53 -8.67 2.46
N VAL A 11 -1.47 -7.39 2.82
CA VAL A 11 -2.59 -6.75 3.53
C VAL A 11 -3.82 -6.67 2.65
N LEU A 12 -3.66 -6.34 1.37
CA LEU A 12 -4.79 -6.31 0.45
C LEU A 12 -5.44 -7.68 0.36
N GLN A 13 -4.63 -8.75 0.25
CA GLN A 13 -5.15 -10.10 0.17
C GLN A 13 -5.88 -10.49 1.45
N GLU A 14 -5.28 -10.20 2.61
CA GLU A 14 -5.88 -10.54 3.90
C GLU A 14 -7.21 -9.82 4.12
N ASN A 15 -7.32 -8.60 3.61
CA ASN A 15 -8.53 -7.80 3.75
C ASN A 15 -9.52 -8.02 2.59
N GLN A 16 -9.19 -8.88 1.65
CA GLN A 16 -9.99 -9.12 0.46
C GLN A 16 -10.29 -7.80 -0.28
N MET A 17 -9.30 -6.92 -0.31
CA MET A 17 -9.43 -5.59 -0.92
C MET A 17 -8.70 -5.57 -2.26
N SER A 18 -9.39 -5.11 -3.32
CA SER A 18 -8.77 -4.98 -4.63
C SER A 18 -7.92 -3.71 -4.70
N GLN A 19 -7.02 -3.68 -5.69
CA GLN A 19 -6.25 -2.47 -5.97
C GLN A 19 -7.17 -1.28 -6.28
N ASN A 20 -8.25 -1.53 -7.01
CA ASN A 20 -9.21 -0.48 -7.35
C ASN A 20 -9.90 0.06 -6.10
N ALA A 21 -10.26 -0.81 -5.17
CA ALA A 21 -10.89 -0.39 -3.93
C ALA A 21 -9.95 0.48 -3.10
N LEU A 22 -8.66 0.10 -3.02
CA LEU A 22 -7.68 0.93 -2.32
C LEU A 22 -7.50 2.27 -3.02
N ALA A 23 -7.39 2.26 -4.35
CA ALA A 23 -7.24 3.48 -5.13
C ALA A 23 -8.36 4.48 -4.84
N LYS A 24 -9.60 3.99 -4.80
CA LYS A 24 -10.74 4.84 -4.47
C LYS A 24 -10.65 5.40 -3.06
N LYS A 25 -10.22 4.58 -2.12
CA LYS A 25 -10.11 5.01 -0.73
C LYS A 25 -9.10 6.13 -0.54
N ILE A 26 -8.00 6.09 -1.27
CA ILE A 26 -6.93 7.08 -1.10
C ILE A 26 -6.98 8.20 -2.14
N GLY A 27 -7.97 8.16 -3.05
CA GLY A 27 -8.13 9.21 -4.06
C GLY A 27 -7.08 9.20 -5.14
N MET A 28 -6.56 8.02 -5.48
CA MET A 28 -5.55 7.86 -6.52
C MET A 28 -6.07 6.97 -7.63
N SER A 29 -5.38 6.97 -8.77
CA SER A 29 -5.77 6.08 -9.87
C SER A 29 -5.35 4.65 -9.59
N GLN A 30 -6.09 3.70 -10.19
CA GLN A 30 -5.74 2.29 -10.07
C GLN A 30 -4.36 2.01 -10.64
N SER A 31 -3.98 2.73 -11.70
CA SER A 31 -2.66 2.57 -12.32
C SER A 31 -1.54 2.87 -11.33
N VAL A 32 -1.68 3.91 -10.52
CA VAL A 32 -0.69 4.27 -9.51
C VAL A 32 -0.61 3.17 -8.44
N VAL A 33 -1.76 2.71 -7.96
CA VAL A 33 -1.78 1.64 -6.94
C VAL A 33 -1.19 0.35 -7.51
N ASN A 34 -1.48 0.04 -8.77
CA ASN A 34 -0.87 -1.13 -9.42
C ASN A 34 0.65 -1.01 -9.42
N ASN A 35 1.19 0.18 -9.71
CA ASN A 35 2.64 0.39 -9.70
C ASN A 35 3.23 0.17 -8.30
N TYR A 36 2.51 0.52 -7.25
CA TYR A 36 2.95 0.22 -5.89
C TYR A 36 2.96 -1.29 -5.64
N CYS A 37 1.96 -1.99 -6.13
CA CYS A 37 1.84 -3.43 -5.92
C CYS A 37 2.85 -4.24 -6.73
N THR A 38 3.30 -3.74 -7.88
CA THR A 38 4.31 -4.42 -8.70
C THR A 38 5.72 -4.04 -8.32
N GLY A 39 5.89 -2.97 -7.53
CA GLY A 39 7.21 -2.46 -7.19
C GLY A 39 7.78 -1.52 -8.24
N ALA A 40 7.01 -1.17 -9.28
CA ALA A 40 7.46 -0.24 -10.31
C ALA A 40 7.65 1.17 -9.75
N ARG A 41 6.90 1.52 -8.69
CA ARG A 41 7.02 2.81 -8.01
C ARG A 41 6.84 2.61 -6.52
N GLU A 42 7.45 3.50 -5.76
CA GLU A 42 7.23 3.58 -4.32
C GLU A 42 6.42 4.84 -4.02
N PRO A 43 5.56 4.80 -3.00
CA PRO A 43 4.74 5.97 -2.67
C PRO A 43 5.58 7.09 -2.09
N SER A 44 5.13 8.33 -2.31
CA SER A 44 5.64 9.46 -1.56
C SER A 44 5.29 9.27 -0.07
N LEU A 45 5.90 10.07 0.79
CA LEU A 45 5.57 9.99 2.22
C LEU A 45 4.09 10.31 2.46
N ASP A 46 3.53 11.29 1.75
CA ASP A 46 2.11 11.61 1.88
C ASP A 46 1.23 10.45 1.41
N ALA A 47 1.57 9.84 0.29
CA ALA A 47 0.83 8.68 -0.20
C ALA A 47 0.92 7.52 0.79
N LEU A 48 2.07 7.32 1.40
CA LEU A 48 2.24 6.28 2.41
C LEU A 48 1.31 6.51 3.61
N ILE A 49 1.19 7.75 4.06
CA ILE A 49 0.25 8.08 5.14
C ILE A 49 -1.18 7.71 4.76
N LEU A 50 -1.59 8.07 3.54
CA LEU A 50 -2.94 7.75 3.06
C LEU A 50 -3.17 6.24 3.04
N ILE A 51 -2.17 5.48 2.58
CA ILE A 51 -2.27 4.02 2.50
C ILE A 51 -2.36 3.42 3.91
N CYS A 52 -1.51 3.87 4.83
CA CYS A 52 -1.53 3.39 6.20
C CYS A 52 -2.89 3.61 6.84
N ASN A 53 -3.46 4.81 6.67
CA ASN A 53 -4.76 5.12 7.24
C ASN A 53 -5.88 4.29 6.59
N ALA A 54 -5.82 4.11 5.27
CA ALA A 54 -6.84 3.34 4.55
C ALA A 54 -6.84 1.88 4.97
N LEU A 55 -5.66 1.32 5.22
CA LEU A 55 -5.52 -0.09 5.57
C LEU A 55 -5.46 -0.32 7.09
N GLN A 56 -5.38 0.74 7.87
CA GLN A 56 -5.21 0.68 9.32
C GLN A 56 -3.97 -0.14 9.70
N GLU A 57 -2.88 0.10 8.96
CA GLU A 57 -1.59 -0.52 9.20
C GLU A 57 -0.56 0.56 9.49
N SER A 58 0.44 0.22 10.29
CA SER A 58 1.51 1.15 10.56
C SER A 58 2.50 1.20 9.40
N ALA A 59 3.15 2.34 9.22
CA ALA A 59 4.24 2.47 8.25
C ALA A 59 5.39 1.53 8.62
N ASP A 60 5.64 1.33 9.91
CA ASP A 60 6.69 0.43 10.37
C ASP A 60 6.46 -0.98 9.83
N TYR A 61 5.22 -1.46 9.89
CA TYR A 61 4.89 -2.77 9.35
C TYR A 61 5.03 -2.81 7.83
N LEU A 62 4.42 -1.83 7.14
CA LEU A 62 4.44 -1.82 5.68
C LEU A 62 5.83 -1.69 5.11
N LEU A 63 6.72 -0.98 5.80
CA LEU A 63 8.11 -0.82 5.33
C LEU A 63 9.01 -1.98 5.75
N GLY A 64 8.56 -2.83 6.65
CA GLY A 64 9.34 -3.96 7.10
C GLY A 64 10.30 -3.64 8.25
N ILE A 65 10.06 -2.53 8.95
CA ILE A 65 10.87 -2.17 10.12
C ILE A 65 10.55 -3.11 11.28
N ILE A 66 9.28 -3.47 11.38
CA ILE A 66 8.82 -4.47 12.37
C ILE A 66 8.08 -5.59 11.65
N ASN A 67 7.90 -6.71 12.34
CA ASN A 67 7.16 -7.85 11.78
C ASN A 67 5.62 -7.69 12.03
#